data_1911363bf71bf2fc44f88528847e7881
#
_entry.id   1911363bf71bf2fc44f88528847e7881
#
_cell.length_a   1.000
_cell.length_b   1.000
_cell.length_c   1.000
_cell.angle_alpha   90.00
_cell.angle_beta   90.00
_cell.angle_gamma   90.00
#
_symmetry.space_group_name_H-M   'P 1'
#
loop_
_entity.id
_entity.type
_entity.pdbx_description
1 polymer ?
#
loop_
_entity_poly.entity_id
_entity_poly.type
_entity_poly.pdbx_seq_one_letter_code
_entity_poly.pdbx_strand_id
1 'polypeptide(L)' 'MLSNSTCERVEHESTPQRLKWRLQCTGQIDMDVAGEFMFDSPEHYTAVITARSFMLGRLMQSIRTSVEGQRVGDCP' A
#
# COMPACT_ATOMS: atom_id res chain seq x y z
N MET A 1 -20.33 -9.47 -7.91
CA MET A 1 -19.50 -9.47 -7.85
C MET A 1 -18.74 -10.21 -7.73
N LEU A 2 -18.55 -10.43 -7.73
CA LEU A 2 -17.86 -10.81 -7.54
C LEU A 2 -16.66 -11.23 -7.66
N SER A 3 -16.17 -11.16 -7.12
CA SER A 3 -14.75 -11.33 -7.16
C SER A 3 -14.35 -12.64 -6.52
N ASN A 4 -13.52 -13.42 -7.18
CA ASN A 4 -13.03 -14.67 -6.63
C ASN A 4 -11.83 -14.46 -5.71
N SER A 5 -11.46 -13.23 -5.45
CA SER A 5 -10.29 -12.92 -4.65
C SER A 5 -10.69 -12.61 -3.22
N THR A 6 -9.89 -13.09 -2.29
CA THR A 6 -10.04 -12.78 -0.88
C THR A 6 -8.80 -12.07 -0.40
N CYS A 7 -8.99 -10.92 0.22
CA CYS A 7 -7.87 -10.11 0.71
C CYS A 7 -7.89 -10.05 2.22
N GLU A 8 -6.71 -10.16 2.81
CA GLU A 8 -6.53 -10.07 4.25
C GLU A 8 -5.50 -9.00 4.57
N ARG A 9 -5.75 -8.28 5.63
CA ARG A 9 -4.77 -7.33 6.15
C ARG A 9 -3.84 -8.10 7.08
N VAL A 10 -2.59 -8.27 6.66
CA VAL A 10 -1.63 -9.05 7.41
C VAL A 10 -0.70 -8.21 8.25
N GLU A 11 -0.68 -6.91 8.01
CA GLU A 11 0.17 -6.02 8.79
C GLU A 11 -0.46 -4.65 8.84
N HIS A 12 -0.42 -4.02 10.00
CA HIS A 12 -0.89 -2.65 10.16
C HIS A 12 -0.15 -2.03 11.33
N GLU A 13 0.47 -0.89 11.09
CA GLU A 13 1.18 -0.15 12.11
C GLU A 13 0.84 1.32 11.93
N SER A 14 0.51 1.99 13.01
CA SER A 14 0.19 3.40 12.98
C SER A 14 0.88 4.11 14.12
N THR A 15 1.70 5.10 13.78
CA THR A 15 2.33 5.99 14.74
C THR A 15 2.09 7.41 14.29
N PRO A 16 2.38 8.43 15.12
CA PRO A 16 2.21 9.82 14.68
C PRO A 16 3.07 10.19 13.48
N GLN A 17 4.13 9.45 13.22
CA GLN A 17 5.04 9.76 12.11
C GLN A 17 4.99 8.76 10.97
N ARG A 18 4.29 7.65 11.15
CA ARG A 18 4.29 6.60 10.12
C ARG A 18 3.00 5.82 10.15
N LEU A 19 2.51 5.52 8.97
CA LEU A 19 1.41 4.59 8.77
C LEU A 19 1.90 3.52 7.80
N LYS A 20 1.76 2.26 8.20
CA LYS A 20 2.25 1.14 7.43
C LYS A 20 1.18 0.06 7.39
N TRP A 21 0.95 -0.50 6.21
CA TRP A 21 -0.05 -1.54 6.06
C TRP A 21 0.35 -2.49 4.95
N ARG A 22 -0.21 -3.68 5.01
CA ARG A 22 0.05 -4.69 4.01
C ARG A 22 -1.19 -5.55 3.84
N LEU A 23 -1.54 -5.82 2.59
CA LEU A 23 -2.65 -6.67 2.22
C LEU A 23 -2.15 -7.82 1.38
N GLN A 24 -2.69 -8.99 1.62
CA GLN A 24 -2.43 -10.16 0.80
C GLN A 24 -3.75 -10.64 0.24
N CYS A 25 -3.82 -10.79 -1.07
CA CYS A 25 -5.01 -11.25 -1.75
C CYS A 25 -4.71 -12.58 -2.42
N THR A 26 -5.62 -13.52 -2.28
CA THR A 26 -5.49 -14.82 -2.90
C THR A 26 -6.65 -15.04 -3.88
N GLY A 27 -6.39 -15.75 -4.94
CA GLY A 27 -7.37 -16.01 -5.98
C GLY A 27 -6.67 -16.70 -7.13
N GLN A 28 -7.17 -16.50 -8.34
CA GLN A 28 -6.48 -17.00 -9.52
C GLN A 28 -5.09 -16.37 -9.64
N ILE A 29 -5.00 -15.10 -9.26
CA ILE A 29 -3.75 -14.39 -9.19
C ILE A 29 -3.61 -13.90 -7.76
N ASP A 30 -2.50 -14.24 -7.12
CA ASP A 30 -2.22 -13.77 -5.78
C ASP A 30 -1.58 -12.39 -5.87
N MET A 31 -1.96 -11.51 -4.95
CA MET A 31 -1.42 -10.16 -4.92
C MET A 31 -0.94 -9.82 -3.52
N ASP A 32 0.16 -9.09 -3.46
CA ASP A 32 0.72 -8.59 -2.22
C ASP A 32 0.90 -7.09 -2.41
N VAL A 33 0.19 -6.31 -1.61
CA VAL A 33 0.24 -4.85 -1.69
C VAL A 33 0.66 -4.31 -0.34
N ALA A 34 1.70 -3.51 -0.33
CA ALA A 34 2.20 -2.89 0.89
C ALA A 34 2.29 -1.39 0.68
N GLY A 35 1.90 -0.65 1.71
CA GLY A 35 2.00 0.79 1.68
C GLY A 35 2.62 1.32 2.94
N GLU A 36 3.41 2.38 2.80
CA GLU A 36 4.02 3.04 3.94
C GLU A 36 3.94 4.54 3.71
N PHE A 37 3.38 5.24 4.70
CA PHE A 37 3.31 6.69 4.71
C PHE A 37 4.21 7.18 5.83
N MET A 38 5.08 8.12 5.51
CA MET A 38 5.94 8.77 6.49
C MET A 38 5.64 10.25 6.52
N PHE A 39 5.45 10.79 7.71
CA PHE A 39 5.11 12.20 7.90
C PHE A 39 6.28 12.91 8.52
N ASP A 40 6.94 13.78 7.75
CA ASP A 40 8.05 14.59 8.25
C ASP A 40 7.57 15.74 9.10
N SER A 41 6.37 16.22 8.78
CA SER A 41 5.75 17.32 9.47
C SER A 41 4.24 17.21 9.24
N PRO A 42 3.43 18.00 9.92
CA PRO A 42 1.99 17.99 9.65
C PRO A 42 1.63 18.38 8.23
N GLU A 43 2.57 18.93 7.48
CA GLU A 43 2.30 19.44 6.14
C GLU A 43 3.00 18.66 5.03
N HIS A 44 3.82 17.70 5.38
CA HIS A 44 4.60 16.97 4.38
C HIS A 44 4.61 15.48 4.67
N TYR A 45 4.38 14.70 3.62
CA TYR A 45 4.45 13.25 3.76
C TYR A 45 5.07 12.63 2.52
N THR A 46 5.59 11.43 2.71
CA THR A 46 6.10 10.59 1.63
C THR A 46 5.38 9.25 1.72
N ALA A 47 4.96 8.73 0.60
CA ALA A 47 4.30 7.43 0.55
C ALA A 47 5.00 6.54 -0.45
N VAL A 48 5.15 5.27 -0.08
CA VAL A 48 5.68 4.25 -0.97
C VAL A 48 4.69 3.11 -1.00
N ILE A 49 4.25 2.74 -2.17
CA ILE A 49 3.30 1.65 -2.35
C ILE A 49 3.93 0.63 -3.29
N THR A 50 3.98 -0.61 -2.85
CA THR A 50 4.54 -1.71 -3.63
C THR A 50 3.43 -2.74 -3.86
N ALA A 51 3.23 -3.11 -5.10
CA ALA A 51 2.25 -4.12 -5.48
C ALA A 51 2.95 -5.21 -6.26
N ARG A 52 2.72 -6.46 -5.86
CA ARG A 52 3.29 -7.62 -6.54
C ARG A 52 2.19 -8.60 -6.87
N SER A 53 2.27 -9.17 -8.07
CA SER A 53 1.32 -10.16 -8.54
C SER A 53 2.03 -11.49 -8.77
N PHE A 54 1.40 -12.55 -8.33
CA PHE A 54 1.97 -13.90 -8.46
C PHE A 54 0.95 -14.81 -9.11
N MET A 55 1.42 -15.70 -9.96
CA MET A 55 0.60 -16.76 -10.54
C MET A 55 1.36 -18.06 -10.40
N LEU A 56 0.72 -19.05 -9.79
CA LEU A 56 1.31 -20.37 -9.55
C LEU A 56 2.65 -20.25 -8.81
N GLY A 57 2.72 -19.33 -7.86
CA GLY A 57 3.92 -19.12 -7.07
C GLY A 57 5.02 -18.34 -7.75
N ARG A 58 4.79 -17.85 -8.97
CA ARG A 58 5.80 -17.11 -9.72
C ARG A 58 5.45 -15.63 -9.75
N LEU A 59 6.44 -14.80 -9.50
CA LEU A 59 6.26 -13.35 -9.58
C LEU A 59 6.02 -12.95 -11.03
N MET A 60 4.85 -12.37 -11.29
CA MET A 60 4.48 -11.94 -12.63
C MET A 60 4.77 -10.46 -12.84
N GLN A 61 4.55 -9.65 -11.81
CA GLN A 61 4.69 -8.22 -11.93
C GLN A 61 5.01 -7.63 -10.57
N SER A 62 5.84 -6.61 -10.56
CA SER A 62 6.15 -5.86 -9.36
C SER A 62 6.17 -4.39 -9.72
N ILE A 63 5.38 -3.60 -9.01
CA ILE A 63 5.26 -2.18 -9.24
C ILE A 63 5.53 -1.47 -7.92
N ARG A 64 6.39 -0.47 -7.98
CA ARG A 64 6.67 0.37 -6.82
C ARG A 64 6.42 1.81 -7.20
N THR A 65 5.60 2.49 -6.41
CA THR A 65 5.22 3.87 -6.65
C THR A 65 5.59 4.68 -5.42
N SER A 66 6.26 5.80 -5.65
CA SER A 66 6.59 6.74 -4.58
C SER A 66 5.84 8.04 -4.83
N VAL A 67 5.24 8.57 -3.79
CA VAL A 67 4.47 9.80 -3.85
C VAL A 67 4.94 10.71 -2.74
N GLU A 68 5.09 11.97 -3.06
CA GLU A 68 5.39 13.00 -2.08
C GLU A 68 4.25 14.01 -2.09
N GLY A 69 3.73 14.30 -0.92
CA GLY A 69 2.64 15.23 -0.80
C GLY A 69 2.98 16.35 0.16
N GLN A 70 2.47 17.52 -0.14
CA GLN A 70 2.65 18.67 0.71
C GLN A 70 1.33 19.41 0.85
N ARG A 71 0.99 19.72 2.08
CA ARG A 71 -0.19 20.50 2.34
C ARG A 71 0.14 21.98 2.18
N VAL A 72 -0.61 22.66 1.33
CA VAL A 72 -0.33 24.06 1.02
C VAL A 72 -1.35 25.00 1.64
N GLY A 73 -2.06 24.55 2.64
CA GLY A 73 -3.04 25.37 3.32
C GLY A 73 -4.23 24.54 3.73
N ASP A 74 -5.20 25.20 4.33
CA ASP A 74 -6.41 24.52 4.75
C ASP A 74 -7.29 24.21 3.56
N CYS A 75 -8.03 23.14 3.65
CA CYS A 75 -9.02 22.84 2.64
C CYS A 75 -10.11 23.91 2.63
N PRO A 76 -10.54 24.35 1.45
CA PRO A 76 -11.64 25.30 1.37
C PRO A 76 -12.96 24.71 1.85
#